data_19b1a097aefd6729db13117b1a4d3c1f
#
_entry.id   19b1a097aefd6729db13117b1a4d3c1f
#
_cell.length_a   1.000
_cell.length_b   1.000
_cell.length_c   1.000
_cell.angle_alpha   90.00
_cell.angle_beta   90.00
_cell.angle_gamma   90.00
#
_symmetry.space_group_name_H-M   'P 1'
#
loop_
_entity.id
_entity.type
_entity.pdbx_description
1 polymer ?
#
loop_
_entity_poly.entity_id
_entity_poly.type
_entity_poly.pdbx_seq_one_letter_code
_entity_poly.pdbx_strand_id
1 'polypeptide(L)'
;MHWYKIEVNKGKEGTYHYVGSSEDDIENLVRKVQNGLFIRLDDLLYMDRGQVKEWGEWDPTLIPTAFINPKDVIAVMEFKGDPRVLPDH
;
A
#
# COMPACT_ATOMS: atom_id res chain seq x y z
N MET A 1 6.03 11.00 6.84
CA MET A 1 5.68 9.68 6.30
C MET A 1 4.18 9.55 6.22
N HIS A 2 3.69 9.06 5.11
CA HIS A 2 2.26 8.89 4.85
C HIS A 2 1.96 7.41 4.67
N TRP A 3 0.75 6.99 5.05
CA TRP A 3 0.33 5.60 4.95
C TRP A 3 -0.83 5.47 4.00
N TYR A 4 -0.74 4.50 3.09
CA TYR A 4 -1.71 4.34 2.01
C TYR A 4 -2.23 2.92 1.91
N LYS A 5 -3.47 2.83 1.45
CA LYS A 5 -4.09 1.61 0.98
C LYS A 5 -4.33 1.80 -0.52
N ILE A 6 -3.65 1.01 -1.34
CA ILE A 6 -3.72 1.13 -2.79
C ILE A 6 -4.39 -0.12 -3.34
N GLU A 7 -5.56 0.09 -3.96
CA GLU A 7 -6.28 -1.00 -4.62
C GLU A 7 -5.77 -1.15 -6.04
N VAL A 8 -5.45 -2.38 -6.42
CA VAL A 8 -4.95 -2.71 -7.76
C VAL A 8 -5.78 -3.81 -8.39
N ASN A 9 -5.83 -3.79 -9.72
CA ASN A 9 -6.50 -4.79 -10.52
C ASN A 9 -5.52 -5.95 -10.78
N LYS A 10 -5.95 -7.17 -10.45
CA LYS A 10 -5.19 -8.41 -10.68
C LYS A 10 -5.80 -9.26 -11.81
N GLY A 11 -6.58 -8.65 -12.69
CA GLY A 11 -7.21 -9.36 -13.79
C GLY A 11 -8.25 -10.36 -13.32
N LYS A 12 -8.11 -11.62 -13.72
CA LYS A 12 -9.06 -12.68 -13.37
C LYS A 12 -9.12 -13.00 -11.88
N GLU A 13 -8.07 -12.64 -11.13
CA GLU A 13 -8.00 -12.86 -9.69
C GLU A 13 -8.75 -11.78 -8.89
N GLY A 14 -9.29 -10.77 -9.58
CA GLY A 14 -10.02 -9.68 -8.94
C GLY A 14 -9.12 -8.53 -8.54
N THR A 15 -9.31 -8.02 -7.32
CA THR A 15 -8.53 -6.89 -6.81
C THR A 15 -7.67 -7.30 -5.62
N TYR A 16 -6.61 -6.51 -5.40
CA TYR A 16 -5.72 -6.69 -4.27
C TYR A 16 -5.42 -5.32 -3.64
N HIS A 17 -5.18 -5.30 -2.34
CA HIS A 17 -4.82 -4.08 -1.63
C HIS A 17 -3.39 -4.16 -1.12
N TYR A 18 -2.58 -3.16 -1.50
CA TYR A 18 -1.28 -2.94 -0.87
C TYR A 18 -1.45 -1.90 0.23
N VAL A 19 -0.90 -2.18 1.40
CA VAL A 19 -0.86 -1.23 2.52
C VAL A 19 0.59 -0.99 2.87
N GLY A 20 0.99 0.27 2.92
CA GLY A 20 2.37 0.62 3.21
C GLY A 20 2.55 2.13 3.37
N SER A 21 3.81 2.52 3.58
CA SER A 21 4.18 3.91 3.78
C SER A 21 4.87 4.51 2.55
N SER A 22 4.81 5.83 2.44
CA SER A 22 5.50 6.58 1.40
C SER A 22 5.93 7.95 1.93
N GLU A 23 7.02 8.47 1.38
CA GLU A 23 7.43 9.85 1.62
C GLU A 23 6.58 10.84 0.84
N ASP A 24 5.90 10.39 -0.22
CA ASP A 24 5.05 11.26 -1.02
C ASP A 24 3.74 11.54 -0.30
N ASP A 25 3.27 12.80 -0.34
CA ASP A 25 1.90 13.11 0.03
C ASP A 25 0.94 12.58 -1.05
N ILE A 26 -0.37 12.62 -0.76
CA ILE A 26 -1.35 12.01 -1.65
C ILE A 26 -1.38 12.69 -3.02
N GLU A 27 -1.19 14.00 -3.08
CA GLU A 27 -1.19 14.73 -4.36
C GLU A 27 -0.01 14.30 -5.23
N ASN A 28 1.18 14.17 -4.64
CA ASN A 28 2.36 13.72 -5.36
C ASN A 28 2.25 12.26 -5.79
N LEU A 29 1.68 11.42 -4.93
CA LEU A 29 1.50 10.01 -5.25
C LEU A 29 0.52 9.84 -6.41
N VAL A 30 -0.62 10.53 -6.39
CA VAL A 30 -1.61 10.50 -7.47
C VAL A 30 -1.02 11.07 -8.75
N ARG A 31 -0.21 12.13 -8.67
CA ARG A 31 0.45 12.70 -9.84
C ARG A 31 1.39 11.69 -10.50
N LYS A 32 2.12 10.91 -9.72
CA LYS A 32 2.96 9.83 -10.26
C LYS A 32 2.13 8.80 -11.02
N VAL A 33 0.99 8.39 -10.46
CA VAL A 33 0.07 7.47 -11.14
C VAL A 33 -0.39 8.05 -12.47
N GLN A 34 -0.81 9.31 -12.47
CA GLN A 34 -1.29 10.00 -13.67
C GLN A 34 -0.20 10.11 -14.74
N ASN A 35 1.05 10.22 -14.33
CA ASN A 35 2.19 10.32 -15.23
C ASN A 35 2.78 8.97 -15.63
N GLY A 36 2.15 7.88 -15.25
CA GLY A 36 2.59 6.53 -15.62
C GLY A 36 3.85 6.07 -14.90
N LEU A 37 4.14 6.63 -13.72
CA LEU A 37 5.30 6.25 -12.92
C LEU A 37 4.93 5.19 -11.88
N PHE A 38 5.86 4.26 -11.64
CA PHE A 38 5.69 3.28 -10.57
C PHE A 38 5.63 3.97 -9.21
N ILE A 39 4.78 3.44 -8.33
CA ILE A 39 4.67 3.89 -6.95
C ILE A 39 5.46 2.94 -6.06
N ARG A 40 6.30 3.50 -5.20
CA ARG A 40 7.00 2.74 -4.17
C ARG A 40 6.25 2.83 -2.86
N LEU A 41 5.95 1.68 -2.25
CA LEU A 41 5.47 1.59 -0.88
C LEU A 41 6.47 0.81 -0.04
N ASP A 42 6.80 1.36 1.13
CA ASP A 42 7.68 0.73 2.11
C ASP A 42 6.87 0.21 3.29
N ASP A 43 7.52 -0.54 4.16
CA ASP A 43 6.92 -1.05 5.40
C ASP A 43 5.59 -1.74 5.16
N LEU A 44 5.54 -2.61 4.15
CA LEU A 44 4.31 -3.27 3.73
C LEU A 44 3.64 -4.01 4.87
N LEU A 45 2.33 -3.83 4.96
CA LEU A 45 1.47 -4.44 5.96
C LEU A 45 0.44 -5.33 5.27
N TYR A 46 -0.10 -6.29 6.02
CA TYR A 46 -1.21 -7.11 5.55
C TYR A 46 -2.21 -7.33 6.69
N MET A 47 -3.43 -7.65 6.30
CA MET A 47 -4.49 -7.95 7.27
C MET A 47 -4.58 -9.45 7.43
N ASP A 48 -4.53 -9.89 8.70
CA ASP A 48 -4.70 -11.29 9.05
C ASP A 48 -5.71 -11.39 10.18
N ARG A 49 -6.91 -11.88 9.86
CA ARG A 49 -7.98 -12.07 10.84
C ARG A 49 -8.31 -10.80 11.63
N GLY A 50 -8.35 -9.67 10.92
CA GLY A 50 -8.64 -8.37 11.53
C GLY A 50 -7.47 -7.70 12.22
N GLN A 51 -6.29 -8.31 12.20
CA GLN A 51 -5.08 -7.73 12.77
C GLN A 51 -4.14 -7.26 11.66
N VAL A 52 -3.51 -6.12 11.91
CA VAL A 52 -2.49 -5.58 11.00
C VAL A 52 -1.14 -6.19 11.36
N LYS A 53 -0.50 -6.80 10.38
CA LYS A 53 0.82 -7.44 10.54
C LYS A 53 1.80 -6.94 9.51
N GLU A 54 3.09 -7.02 9.82
CA GLU A 54 4.16 -6.62 8.94
C GLU A 54 4.63 -7.79 8.09
N TRP A 55 4.81 -7.56 6.78
CA TRP A 55 5.31 -8.58 5.86
C TRP A 55 6.67 -9.14 6.28
N GLY A 56 7.53 -8.28 6.84
CA GLY A 56 8.83 -8.72 7.32
C GLY A 56 8.78 -9.75 8.45
N GLU A 57 7.71 -9.75 9.23
CA GLU A 57 7.49 -10.76 10.28
C GLU A 57 7.03 -12.09 9.68
N TRP A 58 6.20 -12.01 8.62
CA TRP A 58 5.65 -13.20 7.99
C TRP A 58 6.68 -13.89 7.10
N ASP A 59 7.44 -13.12 6.34
CA ASP A 59 8.47 -13.65 5.45
C ASP A 59 9.74 -12.82 5.55
N PRO A 60 10.68 -13.22 6.41
CA PRO A 60 11.91 -12.46 6.62
C PRO A 60 12.86 -12.48 5.42
N THR A 61 12.56 -13.26 4.39
CA THR A 61 13.36 -13.29 3.17
C THR A 61 13.00 -12.16 2.21
N LEU A 62 11.85 -11.49 2.43
CA LEU A 62 11.40 -10.40 1.58
C LEU A 62 11.79 -9.04 2.17
N ILE A 63 12.17 -8.12 1.30
CA ILE A 63 12.23 -6.71 1.64
C ILE A 63 10.79 -6.21 1.59
N PRO A 64 10.26 -5.59 2.67
CA PRO A 64 8.86 -5.19 2.72
C PRO A 64 8.59 -3.90 1.93
N THR A 65 9.00 -3.89 0.67
CA THR A 65 8.85 -2.77 -0.26
C THR A 65 8.26 -3.30 -1.55
N ALA A 66 7.27 -2.58 -2.09
CA ALA A 66 6.67 -2.92 -3.36
C ALA A 66 6.71 -1.73 -4.31
N PHE A 67 6.92 -2.03 -5.59
CA PHE A 67 6.77 -1.08 -6.68
C PHE A 67 5.52 -1.45 -7.45
N ILE A 68 4.53 -0.57 -7.42
CA ILE A 68 3.21 -0.82 -7.98
C ILE A 68 3.11 -0.18 -9.35
N ASN A 69 2.69 -0.99 -10.35
CA ASN A 69 2.49 -0.49 -11.70
C ASN A 69 1.29 0.46 -11.73
N PRO A 70 1.47 1.70 -12.20
CA PRO A 70 0.38 2.68 -12.20
C PRO A 70 -0.82 2.28 -13.06
N LYS A 71 -0.60 1.42 -14.06
CA LYS A 71 -1.70 0.94 -14.93
C LYS A 71 -2.69 0.05 -14.18
N ASP A 72 -2.26 -0.56 -13.08
CA ASP A 72 -3.11 -1.48 -12.32
C ASP A 72 -3.83 -0.78 -11.17
N VAL A 73 -3.52 0.47 -10.90
CA VAL A 73 -4.10 1.21 -9.76
C VAL A 73 -5.55 1.56 -10.04
N ILE A 74 -6.44 1.15 -9.13
CA ILE A 74 -7.86 1.47 -9.17
C ILE A 74 -8.17 2.62 -8.22
N ALA A 75 -7.63 2.58 -7.01
CA ALA A 75 -7.92 3.58 -5.98
C ALA A 75 -6.72 3.77 -5.06
N VAL A 76 -6.54 5.01 -4.61
CA VAL A 76 -5.52 5.37 -3.62
C VAL A 76 -6.26 5.98 -2.43
N MET A 77 -6.07 5.38 -1.26
CA MET A 77 -6.67 5.87 -0.03
C MET A 77 -5.57 6.13 1.00
N GLU A 78 -5.67 7.23 1.71
CA GLU A 78 -4.70 7.57 2.73
C GLU A 78 -5.28 7.32 4.12
N PHE A 79 -4.51 6.63 4.96
CA PHE A 79 -4.85 6.48 6.37
C PHE A 79 -4.59 7.80 7.11
N LYS A 80 -5.38 8.05 8.15
CA LYS A 80 -5.19 9.24 8.99
C LYS A 80 -3.88 9.23 9.78
N GLY A 81 -3.23 8.08 9.86
CA GLY A 81 -1.96 7.90 10.54
C GLY A 81 -1.46 6.48 10.31
N ASP A 82 -0.49 6.04 11.10
CA ASP A 82 0.05 4.68 11.00
C ASP A 82 -1.05 3.66 11.33
N PRO A 83 -1.44 2.80 10.38
CA PRO A 83 -2.53 1.83 10.60
C PRO A 83 -2.24 0.80 11.69
N ARG A 84 -0.96 0.63 12.07
CA ARG A 84 -0.60 -0.30 13.16
C ARG A 84 -1.03 0.21 14.53
N VAL A 85 -1.22 1.53 14.66
CA VAL A 85 -1.54 2.18 15.94
C VAL A 85 -2.90 2.90 15.92
N LEU A 86 -3.61 2.89 14.80
CA LEU A 86 -4.95 3.47 14.73
C LEU A 86 -5.93 2.61 15.49
N PRO A 87 -6.96 3.22 16.12
CA PRO A 87 -7.99 2.45 16.80
C PRO A 87 -8.68 1.49 15.85
N ASP A 88 -8.94 0.29 16.34
CA ASP A 88 -9.73 -0.69 15.63
C ASP A 88 -11.21 -0.33 15.77
N HIS A 89 -11.93 -0.44 14.69
CA HIS A 89 -13.36 -0.06 14.65
C HIS A 89 -14.23 -1.27 14.35
#